data_a9664b29a604d328c00c0f2736c286e6
#
_entry.id   a9664b29a604d328c00c0f2736c286e6
#
_cell.length_a   1.000
_cell.length_b   1.000
_cell.length_c   1.000
_cell.angle_alpha   90.00
_cell.angle_beta   90.00
_cell.angle_gamma   90.00
#
_symmetry.space_group_name_H-M   'P 1'
#
loop_
_entity.id
_entity.type
_entity.pdbx_description
1 polymer ?
#
loop_
_entity_poly.entity_id
_entity_poly.type
_entity_poly.pdbx_seq_one_letter_code
_entity_poly.pdbx_strand_id
1 'polypeptide(L)'
;MNNLTLAESFSELSTPLVADAALRLRLPISIAPSGIRPVARGMRVAGRALPAKHFGSVDIFLEAMMSAEQGDVLVIDNNGRADEGCIGDLTTLEARAQARRHRDLGDASRYA
;
A
#
# COMPACT_ATOMS: atom_id res chain seq x y z
N MET A 1 -5.60 -15.67 1.37
CA MET A 1 -4.73 -15.21 0.26
C MET A 1 -3.66 -14.29 0.83
N ASN A 2 -2.39 -14.55 0.59
CA ASN A 2 -1.31 -13.69 1.04
C ASN A 2 -1.07 -12.54 0.03
N ASN A 3 -0.29 -11.55 0.41
CA ASN A 3 -0.04 -10.37 -0.43
C ASN A 3 0.67 -10.70 -1.75
N LEU A 4 1.54 -11.71 -1.79
CA LEU A 4 2.18 -12.13 -3.03
C LEU A 4 1.14 -12.67 -4.03
N THR A 5 0.24 -13.53 -3.56
CA THR A 5 -0.86 -14.05 -4.37
C THR A 5 -1.79 -12.93 -4.84
N LEU A 6 -2.07 -11.94 -3.98
CA LEU A 6 -2.83 -10.76 -4.37
C LEU A 6 -2.14 -9.99 -5.51
N ALA A 7 -0.86 -9.67 -5.35
CA ALA A 7 -0.11 -8.93 -6.35
C ALA A 7 -0.08 -9.67 -7.70
N GLU A 8 0.13 -10.97 -7.68
CA GLU A 8 0.12 -11.81 -8.90
C GLU A 8 -1.27 -11.84 -9.55
N SER A 9 -2.32 -12.06 -8.77
CA SER A 9 -3.70 -12.15 -9.27
C SER A 9 -4.18 -10.85 -9.92
N PHE A 10 -3.71 -9.71 -9.43
CA PHE A 10 -4.11 -8.39 -9.93
C PHE A 10 -3.12 -7.79 -10.94
N SER A 11 -2.02 -8.49 -11.27
CA SER A 11 -0.95 -7.94 -12.11
C SER A 11 -1.41 -7.50 -13.50
N GLU A 12 -2.35 -8.22 -14.09
CA GLU A 12 -2.88 -7.95 -15.44
C GLU A 12 -4.19 -7.15 -15.41
N LEU A 13 -4.69 -6.80 -14.23
CA LEU A 13 -5.98 -6.14 -14.09
C LEU A 13 -5.83 -4.63 -13.97
N SER A 14 -6.72 -3.91 -14.62
CA SER A 14 -6.89 -2.47 -14.43
C SER A 14 -7.93 -2.17 -13.35
N THR A 15 -7.87 -0.98 -12.77
CA THR A 15 -8.85 -0.54 -11.78
C THR A 15 -10.30 -0.60 -12.29
N PRO A 16 -10.61 -0.16 -13.53
CA PRO A 16 -11.96 -0.31 -14.08
C PRO A 16 -12.44 -1.77 -14.17
N LEU A 17 -11.55 -2.69 -14.53
CA LEU A 17 -11.90 -4.12 -14.59
C LEU A 17 -12.25 -4.68 -13.20
N VAL A 18 -11.48 -4.28 -12.19
CA VAL A 18 -11.74 -4.69 -10.79
C VAL A 18 -13.08 -4.12 -10.31
N ALA A 19 -13.38 -2.85 -10.62
CA ALA A 19 -14.64 -2.22 -10.27
C ALA A 19 -15.84 -2.91 -10.94
N ASP A 20 -15.74 -3.24 -12.22
CA ASP A 20 -16.78 -3.96 -12.95
C ASP A 20 -17.02 -5.36 -12.38
N ALA A 21 -15.95 -6.08 -12.06
CA ALA A 21 -16.05 -7.40 -11.45
C ALA A 21 -16.73 -7.34 -10.07
N ALA A 22 -16.35 -6.38 -9.24
CA ALA A 22 -16.97 -6.19 -7.94
C ALA A 22 -18.47 -5.89 -8.06
N LEU A 23 -18.86 -5.04 -9.01
CA LEU A 23 -20.25 -4.73 -9.28
C LEU A 23 -21.04 -5.97 -9.70
N ARG A 24 -20.51 -6.77 -10.61
CA ARG A 24 -21.15 -8.01 -11.09
C ARG A 24 -21.29 -9.05 -9.98
N LEU A 25 -20.29 -9.14 -9.12
CA LEU A 25 -20.29 -10.07 -7.99
C LEU A 25 -21.05 -9.53 -6.77
N ARG A 26 -21.59 -8.32 -6.86
CA ARG A 26 -22.26 -7.63 -5.76
C ARG A 26 -21.40 -7.51 -4.50
N LEU A 27 -20.11 -7.27 -4.70
CA LEU A 27 -19.17 -7.05 -3.61
C LEU A 27 -19.07 -5.56 -3.28
N PRO A 28 -18.89 -5.21 -2.00
CA PRO A 28 -18.64 -3.82 -1.63
C PRO A 28 -17.31 -3.36 -2.22
N ILE A 29 -17.28 -2.13 -2.70
CA ILE A 29 -16.07 -1.53 -3.26
C ILE A 29 -15.95 -0.09 -2.76
N SER A 30 -14.72 0.30 -2.44
CA SER A 30 -14.37 1.68 -2.13
C SER A 30 -13.37 2.17 -3.18
N ILE A 31 -13.54 3.38 -3.65
CA ILE A 31 -12.71 3.98 -4.68
C ILE A 31 -11.99 5.17 -4.07
N ALA A 32 -10.67 5.22 -4.26
CA ALA A 32 -9.86 6.34 -3.80
C ALA A 32 -10.24 7.64 -4.53
N PRO A 33 -10.06 8.81 -3.90
CA PRO A 33 -10.28 10.09 -4.55
C PRO A 33 -9.53 10.22 -5.87
N SER A 34 -10.13 10.90 -6.85
CA SER A 34 -9.58 11.02 -8.21
C SER A 34 -8.22 11.72 -8.29
N GLY A 35 -7.83 12.43 -7.23
CA GLY A 35 -6.51 13.08 -7.14
C GLY A 35 -5.34 12.15 -6.83
N ILE A 36 -5.60 10.91 -6.44
CA ILE A 36 -4.54 9.93 -6.16
C ILE A 36 -4.01 9.39 -7.48
N ARG A 37 -2.72 9.60 -7.72
CA ARG A 37 -2.06 9.24 -8.97
C ARG A 37 -0.70 8.60 -8.70
N PRO A 38 -0.22 7.73 -9.59
CA PRO A 38 1.15 7.23 -9.51
C PRO A 38 2.18 8.36 -9.57
N VAL A 39 3.21 8.27 -8.75
CA VAL A 39 4.33 9.25 -8.74
C VAL A 39 5.15 9.12 -10.03
N ALA A 40 5.29 7.91 -10.54
CA ALA A 40 5.99 7.64 -11.79
C ALA A 40 5.08 6.84 -12.74
N ARG A 41 5.30 7.05 -14.03
CA ARG A 41 4.53 6.33 -15.07
C ARG A 41 4.69 4.82 -14.91
N GLY A 42 3.59 4.11 -15.00
CA GLY A 42 3.57 2.65 -14.96
C GLY A 42 3.64 2.03 -13.57
N MET A 43 3.72 2.83 -12.51
CA MET A 43 3.66 2.30 -11.15
C MET A 43 2.30 1.67 -10.88
N ARG A 44 2.33 0.48 -10.34
CA ARG A 44 1.13 -0.28 -9.97
C ARG A 44 1.37 -0.95 -8.62
N VAL A 45 0.31 -1.09 -7.85
CA VAL A 45 0.38 -1.77 -6.55
C VAL A 45 -0.93 -2.51 -6.30
N ALA A 46 -0.83 -3.68 -5.72
CA ALA A 46 -1.95 -4.43 -5.20
C ALA A 46 -1.48 -5.18 -3.95
N GLY A 47 -2.24 -5.10 -2.89
CA GLY A 47 -1.91 -5.72 -1.61
C GLY A 47 -2.95 -5.37 -0.57
N ARG A 48 -2.78 -5.92 0.64
CA ARG A 48 -3.64 -5.58 1.76
C ARG A 48 -3.40 -4.14 2.19
N ALA A 49 -4.47 -3.38 2.37
CA ALA A 49 -4.37 -2.01 2.85
C ALA A 49 -3.92 -1.97 4.32
N LEU A 50 -2.94 -1.14 4.61
CA LEU A 50 -2.47 -0.81 5.95
C LEU A 50 -2.80 0.66 6.20
N PRO A 51 -3.95 0.97 6.80
CA PRO A 51 -4.38 2.36 6.97
C PRO A 51 -3.65 3.05 8.10
N ALA A 52 -3.33 4.34 7.92
CA ALA A 52 -2.76 5.19 8.93
C ALA A 52 -3.31 6.62 8.81
N LYS A 53 -3.61 7.25 9.95
CA LYS A 53 -3.98 8.67 9.99
C LYS A 53 -2.76 9.50 10.37
N HIS A 54 -2.52 10.55 9.61
CA HIS A 54 -1.39 11.45 9.84
C HIS A 54 -1.82 12.71 10.59
N PHE A 55 -1.17 12.95 11.75
CA PHE A 55 -1.39 14.12 12.60
C PHE A 55 -0.04 14.72 13.03
N GLY A 56 0.63 15.39 12.13
CA GLY A 56 1.84 16.15 12.43
C GLY A 56 3.12 15.33 12.66
N SER A 57 3.01 14.08 13.07
CA SER A 57 4.15 13.19 13.35
C SER A 57 4.19 12.00 12.41
N VAL A 58 5.39 11.58 12.04
CA VAL A 58 5.60 10.37 11.25
C VAL A 58 5.63 9.09 12.10
N ASP A 59 5.57 9.22 13.40
CA ASP A 59 5.63 8.08 14.33
C ASP A 59 4.53 7.05 14.06
N ILE A 60 3.35 7.52 13.65
CA ILE A 60 2.22 6.65 13.31
C ILE A 60 2.56 5.71 12.14
N PHE A 61 3.39 6.15 11.20
CA PHE A 61 3.82 5.31 10.08
C PHE A 61 4.81 4.25 10.53
N LEU A 62 5.70 4.60 11.45
CA LEU A 62 6.65 3.66 12.04
C LEU A 62 5.90 2.60 12.86
N GLU A 63 4.91 2.97 13.65
CA GLU A 63 4.04 2.03 14.36
C GLU A 63 3.30 1.10 13.40
N ALA A 64 2.71 1.65 12.34
CA ALA A 64 2.02 0.86 11.32
C ALA A 64 2.97 -0.14 10.66
N MET A 65 4.19 0.27 10.34
CA MET A 65 5.19 -0.59 9.72
C MET A 65 5.65 -1.73 10.64
N MET A 66 5.62 -1.55 11.96
CA MET A 66 5.99 -2.61 12.91
C MET A 66 5.04 -3.81 12.84
N SER A 67 3.78 -3.59 12.52
CA SER A 67 2.76 -4.64 12.36
C SER A 67 2.52 -5.02 10.91
N ALA A 68 3.21 -4.40 9.97
CA ALA A 68 3.03 -4.64 8.55
C ALA A 68 3.55 -6.03 8.16
N GLU A 69 2.80 -6.66 7.27
CA GLU A 69 3.27 -7.82 6.52
C GLU A 69 3.84 -7.34 5.18
N GLN A 70 4.68 -8.17 4.61
CA GLN A 70 5.22 -7.81 3.33
C GLN A 70 4.16 -7.73 2.24
N GLY A 71 4.30 -6.75 1.37
CA GLY A 71 3.33 -6.46 0.32
C GLY A 71 2.13 -5.66 0.80
N ASP A 72 2.06 -5.32 2.08
CA ASP A 72 1.05 -4.38 2.57
C ASP A 72 1.24 -3.02 1.89
N VAL A 73 0.13 -2.37 1.62
CA VAL A 73 0.10 -1.04 1.01
C VAL A 73 -0.31 -0.02 2.08
N LEU A 74 0.63 0.84 2.44
CA LEU A 74 0.35 1.91 3.39
C LEU A 74 -0.58 2.94 2.76
N VAL A 75 -1.75 3.13 3.36
CA VAL A 75 -2.77 4.09 2.91
C VAL A 75 -2.90 5.17 3.97
N ILE A 76 -2.51 6.39 3.61
CA ILE A 76 -2.41 7.49 4.55
C ILE A 76 -3.59 8.44 4.39
N ASP A 77 -4.28 8.71 5.48
CA ASP A 77 -5.26 9.78 5.59
C ASP A 77 -4.65 10.95 6.36
N ASN A 78 -4.42 12.07 5.67
CA ASN A 78 -3.92 13.29 6.29
C ASN A 78 -4.98 14.39 6.36
N ASN A 79 -6.26 14.06 6.33
CA ASN A 79 -7.39 14.99 6.31
C ASN A 79 -7.39 15.95 5.11
N GLY A 80 -6.80 15.54 3.99
CA GLY A 80 -6.73 16.37 2.79
C GLY A 80 -5.81 17.59 2.90
N ARG A 81 -4.93 17.62 3.89
CA ARG A 81 -3.99 18.73 4.08
C ARG A 81 -2.95 18.76 2.98
N ALA A 82 -2.81 19.90 2.33
CA ALA A 82 -1.82 20.14 1.28
C ALA A 82 -0.55 20.85 1.78
N ASP A 83 -0.56 21.27 3.05
CA ASP A 83 0.51 22.06 3.68
C ASP A 83 1.49 21.20 4.50
N GLU A 84 1.30 19.88 4.48
CA GLU A 84 2.10 18.95 5.28
C GLU A 84 2.48 17.70 4.46
N GLY A 85 3.77 17.42 4.39
CA GLY A 85 4.27 16.19 3.77
C GLY A 85 4.12 15.00 4.70
N CYS A 86 3.73 13.86 4.15
CA CYS A 86 3.52 12.63 4.91
C CYS A 86 4.71 11.68 4.83
N ILE A 87 5.31 11.56 3.66
CA ILE A 87 6.37 10.59 3.38
C ILE A 87 7.62 11.32 2.91
N GLY A 88 8.74 10.97 3.48
CA GLY A 88 10.04 11.44 3.08
C GLY A 88 11.03 10.30 2.90
N ASP A 89 12.30 10.64 2.76
CA ASP A 89 13.39 9.70 2.55
C ASP A 89 13.58 8.74 3.73
N LEU A 90 13.51 9.23 4.96
CA LEU A 90 13.69 8.40 6.16
C LEU A 90 12.56 7.36 6.30
N THR A 91 11.31 7.76 6.07
CA THR A 91 10.17 6.85 6.12
C THR A 91 10.28 5.78 5.03
N THR A 92 10.70 6.17 3.84
CA THR A 92 10.92 5.26 2.72
C THR A 92 12.04 4.27 3.01
N LEU A 93 13.15 4.74 3.59
CA LEU A 93 14.26 3.88 4.00
C LEU A 93 13.85 2.88 5.08
N GLU A 94 13.02 3.30 6.04
CA GLU A 94 12.51 2.39 7.08
C GLU A 94 11.60 1.31 6.47
N ALA A 95 10.70 1.67 5.58
CA ALA A 95 9.86 0.70 4.88
C ALA A 95 10.71 -0.33 4.12
N ARG A 96 11.76 0.13 3.47
CA ARG A 96 12.71 -0.74 2.77
C ARG A 96 13.49 -1.65 3.73
N ALA A 97 13.89 -1.14 4.89
CA ALA A 97 14.58 -1.91 5.91
C ALA A 97 13.66 -3.00 6.50
N GLN A 98 12.39 -2.69 6.74
CA GLN A 98 11.39 -3.67 7.18
C GLN A 98 11.25 -4.80 6.17
N ALA A 99 11.14 -4.48 4.90
CA ALA A 99 11.06 -5.48 3.84
C ALA A 99 12.29 -6.40 3.81
N ARG A 100 13.49 -5.87 4.05
CA ARG A 100 14.71 -6.66 4.14
C ARG A 100 14.72 -7.58 5.36
N ARG A 101 14.32 -7.09 6.53
CA ARG A 101 14.25 -7.90 7.75
C ARG A 101 13.32 -9.10 7.56
N HIS A 102 12.18 -8.91 6.94
CA HIS A 102 11.27 -10.01 6.61
C HIS A 102 11.91 -11.05 5.70
N ARG A 103 12.70 -10.59 4.74
CA ARG A 103 13.44 -11.47 3.81
C ARG A 103 14.46 -12.33 4.54
N ASP A 104 15.25 -11.73 5.42
CA ASP A 104 16.30 -12.40 6.17
C ASP A 104 15.75 -13.44 7.15
N LEU A 105 14.50 -13.33 7.55
CA LEU A 105 13.80 -14.29 8.40
C LEU A 105 13.18 -15.47 7.62
N GLY A 106 13.56 -15.69 6.39
CA GLY A 106 13.17 -16.86 5.60
C GLY A 106 12.00 -16.66 4.64
N ASP A 107 11.61 -15.41 4.43
CA ASP A 107 10.48 -15.07 3.56
C ASP A 107 10.93 -14.60 2.17
N ALA A 108 12.12 -15.01 1.77
CA ALA A 108 12.82 -14.56 0.56
C ALA A 108 12.03 -14.78 -0.75
N SER A 109 11.15 -15.78 -0.78
CA SER A 109 10.36 -16.10 -1.97
C SER A 109 9.25 -15.08 -2.28
N ARG A 110 9.01 -14.18 -1.36
CA ARG A 110 7.88 -13.22 -1.44
C ARG A 110 8.29 -11.82 -1.86
N TYR A 111 9.58 -11.63 -2.14
CA TYR A 111 10.13 -10.30 -2.38
C TYR A 111 10.64 -10.20 -3.82
N ALA A 112 9.80 -9.66 -4.62
CA ALA A 112 10.24 -9.16 -5.92
C ALA A 112 10.90 -7.80 -5.75
#